data_b81691af007b35204e3889b7bf709864
#
_entry.id   b81691af007b35204e3889b7bf709864
#
_cell.length_a   1.000
_cell.length_b   1.000
_cell.length_c   1.000
_cell.angle_alpha   90.00
_cell.angle_beta   90.00
_cell.angle_gamma   90.00
#
_symmetry.space_group_name_H-M   'P 1'
#
loop_
_entity.id
_entity.type
_entity.pdbx_description
1 polymer ?
#
loop_
_entity_poly.entity_id
_entity_poly.type
_entity_poly.pdbx_seq_one_letter_code
_entity_poly.pdbx_strand_id
1 'polypeptide(L)'
;MSGLIIDAIDRLMPLIIHSTCLKSKLWDSPHEELPLRDYALSWVIVDRNPKGRVSYQNVTSEMVEIWEAEGIDWQQRAAINLKVASQELWTHQKLRQDGSVVWAIMMHDDGFGSSRILLSHYLDKYFPDGYYVAIPDRSIGIIIPRDLSLGEMQETQDLLESWYDTASAPMSPHLFAPDDLVPEQYLWN
;
A
#
# COMPACT_ATOMS: atom_id res chain seq x y z
N MET A 1 15.97 26.50 -0.95
CA MET A 1 15.79 25.02 -0.99
C MET A 1 14.74 24.55 0.02
N SER A 2 14.69 25.04 1.26
CA SER A 2 13.70 24.62 2.27
C SER A 2 12.24 24.73 1.82
N GLY A 3 11.84 25.81 1.13
CA GLY A 3 10.46 25.95 0.66
C GLY A 3 9.98 24.85 -0.28
N LEU A 4 10.84 24.38 -1.20
CA LEU A 4 10.51 23.29 -2.12
C LEU A 4 10.35 21.94 -1.39
N ILE A 5 11.11 21.72 -0.31
CA ILE A 5 11.01 20.51 0.52
C ILE A 5 9.71 20.54 1.33
N ILE A 6 9.35 21.70 1.89
CA ILE A 6 8.08 21.87 2.62
C ILE A 6 6.90 21.62 1.69
N ASP A 7 6.89 22.18 0.48
CA ASP A 7 5.81 21.99 -0.50
C ASP A 7 5.69 20.53 -0.99
N ALA A 8 6.77 19.73 -0.88
CA ALA A 8 6.76 18.33 -1.27
C ALA A 8 5.90 17.44 -0.36
N ILE A 9 5.60 17.92 0.86
CA ILE A 9 4.80 17.17 1.85
C ILE A 9 3.41 16.79 1.34
N ASP A 10 2.80 17.60 0.49
CA ASP A 10 1.47 17.33 -0.08
C ASP A 10 1.47 16.21 -1.13
N ARG A 11 2.66 15.77 -1.54
CA ARG A 11 2.88 14.68 -2.49
C ARG A 11 3.56 13.46 -1.86
N LEU A 12 3.72 13.50 -0.53
CA LEU A 12 4.32 12.42 0.24
C LEU A 12 3.35 11.24 0.34
N MET A 13 3.83 10.03 0.03
CA MET A 13 3.03 8.82 0.07
C MET A 13 3.79 7.71 0.79
N PRO A 14 3.10 6.86 1.60
CA PRO A 14 3.70 5.66 2.16
C PRO A 14 3.82 4.59 1.08
N LEU A 15 4.91 3.84 1.09
CA LEU A 15 5.20 2.78 0.13
C LEU A 15 5.63 1.50 0.83
N ILE A 16 4.86 0.42 0.66
CA ILE A 16 5.28 -0.92 1.11
C ILE A 16 6.35 -1.43 0.14
N ILE A 17 7.49 -1.84 0.69
CA ILE A 17 8.63 -2.36 -0.04
C ILE A 17 9.12 -3.68 0.56
N HIS A 18 9.83 -4.47 -0.23
CA HIS A 18 10.58 -5.63 0.28
C HIS A 18 11.71 -5.16 1.20
N SER A 19 11.88 -5.79 2.38
CA SER A 19 12.96 -5.46 3.31
C SER A 19 14.37 -5.70 2.72
N THR A 20 14.47 -6.49 1.65
CA THR A 20 15.71 -6.64 0.88
C THR A 20 16.21 -5.35 0.26
N CYS A 21 15.32 -4.39 -0.05
CA CYS A 21 15.69 -3.07 -0.55
C CYS A 21 16.53 -2.30 0.47
N LEU A 22 16.29 -2.50 1.77
CA LEU A 22 17.00 -1.83 2.87
C LEU A 22 18.47 -2.29 3.00
N LYS A 23 18.82 -3.44 2.42
CA LYS A 23 20.18 -3.99 2.47
C LYS A 23 21.14 -3.26 1.52
N SER A 24 20.64 -2.40 0.65
CA SER A 24 21.47 -1.57 -0.22
C SER A 24 22.24 -0.54 0.61
N LYS A 25 23.56 -0.43 0.42
CA LYS A 25 24.38 0.63 1.02
C LYS A 25 24.00 2.05 0.57
N LEU A 26 23.18 2.13 -0.50
CA LEU A 26 22.68 3.39 -1.05
C LEU A 26 21.31 3.78 -0.48
N TRP A 27 20.76 2.94 0.41
CA TRP A 27 19.49 3.23 1.04
C TRP A 27 19.68 4.19 2.20
N ASP A 28 19.21 5.42 2.03
CA ASP A 28 19.24 6.51 3.03
C ASP A 28 17.83 7.04 3.33
N SER A 29 16.82 6.26 3.02
CA SER A 29 15.44 6.67 3.26
C SER A 29 14.95 6.17 4.62
N PRO A 30 14.16 6.97 5.35
CA PRO A 30 13.48 6.52 6.54
C PRO A 30 12.60 5.33 6.21
N HIS A 31 12.53 4.40 7.12
CA HIS A 31 11.70 3.20 6.98
C HIS A 31 11.26 2.68 8.33
N GLU A 32 10.21 1.86 8.30
CA GLU A 32 9.65 1.18 9.46
C GLU A 32 9.45 -0.29 9.12
N GLU A 33 9.90 -1.19 9.99
CA GLU A 33 9.65 -2.62 9.82
C GLU A 33 8.15 -2.91 10.01
N LEU A 34 7.57 -3.68 9.08
CA LEU A 34 6.22 -4.19 9.24
C LEU A 34 6.21 -5.43 10.16
N PRO A 35 5.06 -5.79 10.77
CA PRO A 35 4.97 -7.01 11.58
C PRO A 35 5.50 -8.23 10.83
N LEU A 36 5.18 -8.37 9.56
CA LEU A 36 5.82 -9.33 8.66
C LEU A 36 7.15 -8.76 8.16
N ARG A 37 8.26 -9.21 8.75
CA ARG A 37 9.64 -8.68 8.57
C ARG A 37 10.21 -8.77 7.15
N ASP A 38 9.53 -9.48 6.23
CA ASP A 38 9.92 -9.50 4.82
C ASP A 38 9.58 -8.20 4.10
N TYR A 39 8.79 -7.33 4.74
CA TYR A 39 8.37 -6.05 4.21
C TYR A 39 8.69 -4.91 5.19
N ALA A 40 8.79 -3.73 4.63
CA ALA A 40 8.95 -2.48 5.37
C ALA A 40 8.08 -1.40 4.75
N LEU A 41 7.73 -0.42 5.55
CA LEU A 41 7.13 0.82 5.12
C LEU A 41 8.23 1.85 4.90
N SER A 42 8.23 2.49 3.74
CA SER A 42 9.07 3.63 3.39
C SER A 42 8.20 4.75 2.86
N TRP A 43 8.78 5.89 2.51
CA TRP A 43 8.04 7.03 2.02
C TRP A 43 8.68 7.62 0.77
N VAL A 44 7.83 8.09 -0.14
CA VAL A 44 8.26 8.67 -1.42
C VAL A 44 7.47 9.94 -1.73
N ILE A 45 8.14 10.88 -2.40
CA ILE A 45 7.48 12.01 -3.03
C ILE A 45 7.04 11.58 -4.42
N VAL A 46 5.77 11.82 -4.74
CA VAL A 46 5.17 11.44 -6.02
C VAL A 46 5.12 12.64 -6.94
N ASP A 47 5.73 12.51 -8.10
CA ASP A 47 5.63 13.51 -9.17
C ASP A 47 4.86 12.93 -10.36
N ARG A 48 3.99 13.75 -10.94
CA ARG A 48 3.30 13.43 -12.20
C ARG A 48 3.73 14.44 -13.25
N ASN A 49 4.30 13.94 -14.33
CA ASN A 49 4.61 14.82 -15.46
C ASN A 49 3.33 15.19 -16.25
N PRO A 50 3.37 16.20 -17.14
CA PRO A 50 2.22 16.61 -17.94
C PRO A 50 1.62 15.50 -18.83
N LYS A 51 2.35 14.41 -19.07
CA LYS A 51 1.90 13.22 -19.81
C LYS A 51 1.28 12.15 -18.91
N GLY A 52 1.07 12.46 -17.61
CA GLY A 52 0.50 11.54 -16.62
C GLY A 52 1.47 10.46 -16.11
N ARG A 53 2.74 10.43 -16.57
CA ARG A 53 3.71 9.45 -16.06
C ARG A 53 4.08 9.79 -14.62
N VAL A 54 3.96 8.80 -13.75
CA VAL A 54 4.33 8.88 -12.34
C VAL A 54 5.82 8.59 -12.17
N SER A 55 6.49 9.37 -11.33
CA SER A 55 7.84 9.13 -10.86
C SER A 55 7.91 9.28 -9.35
N TYR A 56 8.86 8.58 -8.73
CA TYR A 56 9.02 8.56 -7.28
C TYR A 56 10.42 9.04 -6.92
N GLN A 57 10.48 9.90 -5.90
CA GLN A 57 11.71 10.27 -5.23
C GLN A 57 11.64 9.77 -3.79
N ASN A 58 12.63 8.99 -3.37
CA ASN A 58 12.70 8.56 -1.98
C ASN A 58 12.86 9.77 -1.06
N VAL A 59 12.19 9.73 0.09
CA VAL A 59 12.40 10.68 1.18
C VAL A 59 13.80 10.45 1.73
N THR A 60 14.52 11.55 2.03
CA THR A 60 15.85 11.50 2.65
C THR A 60 15.76 11.93 4.12
N SER A 61 16.79 11.58 4.90
CA SER A 61 16.89 12.03 6.30
C SER A 61 16.89 13.55 6.40
N GLU A 62 17.52 14.26 5.46
CA GLU A 62 17.51 15.73 5.40
C GLU A 62 16.09 16.31 5.24
N MET A 63 15.26 15.68 4.40
CA MET A 63 13.85 16.11 4.24
C MET A 63 13.07 15.95 5.55
N VAL A 64 13.26 14.84 6.24
CA VAL A 64 12.61 14.58 7.53
C VAL A 64 13.02 15.62 8.56
N GLU A 65 14.31 15.89 8.70
CA GLU A 65 14.83 16.92 9.64
C GLU A 65 14.19 18.30 9.39
N ILE A 66 14.00 18.68 8.11
CA ILE A 66 13.35 19.94 7.76
C ILE A 66 11.89 19.93 8.17
N TRP A 67 11.13 18.88 7.88
CA TRP A 67 9.73 18.78 8.23
C TRP A 67 9.51 18.77 9.75
N GLU A 68 10.34 18.04 10.50
CA GLU A 68 10.29 17.99 11.96
C GLU A 68 10.64 19.34 12.60
N ALA A 69 11.63 20.07 12.05
CA ALA A 69 11.98 21.41 12.50
C ALA A 69 10.83 22.42 12.30
N GLU A 70 9.99 22.22 11.28
CA GLU A 70 8.79 23.02 11.01
C GLU A 70 7.56 22.51 11.78
N GLY A 71 7.69 21.48 12.62
CA GLY A 71 6.59 20.89 13.40
C GLY A 71 5.60 20.10 12.58
N ILE A 72 6.01 19.60 11.41
CA ILE A 72 5.13 18.81 10.50
C ILE A 72 5.20 17.34 10.90
N ASP A 73 4.04 16.76 11.21
CA ASP A 73 3.87 15.30 11.33
C ASP A 73 3.78 14.70 9.92
N TRP A 74 4.94 14.43 9.35
CA TRP A 74 5.08 14.00 7.97
C TRP A 74 4.53 12.58 7.73
N GLN A 75 4.61 11.67 8.72
CA GLN A 75 4.05 10.32 8.59
C GLN A 75 2.52 10.38 8.54
N GLN A 76 1.91 11.18 9.44
CA GLN A 76 0.46 11.39 9.40
C GLN A 76 0.05 12.04 8.08
N ARG A 77 0.81 13.01 7.58
CA ARG A 77 0.51 13.65 6.30
C ARG A 77 0.56 12.66 5.14
N ALA A 78 1.55 11.77 5.10
CA ALA A 78 1.65 10.72 4.09
C ALA A 78 0.40 9.82 4.08
N ALA A 79 -0.06 9.41 5.24
CA ALA A 79 -1.24 8.57 5.36
C ALA A 79 -2.53 9.31 4.95
N ILE A 80 -2.67 10.60 5.31
CA ILE A 80 -3.77 11.45 4.82
C ILE A 80 -3.74 11.54 3.30
N ASN A 81 -2.57 11.74 2.70
CA ASN A 81 -2.43 11.81 1.25
C ASN A 81 -2.84 10.49 0.58
N LEU A 82 -2.42 9.34 1.13
CA LEU A 82 -2.86 8.03 0.64
C LEU A 82 -4.38 7.89 0.73
N LYS A 83 -4.99 8.28 1.84
CA LYS A 83 -6.45 8.25 2.03
C LYS A 83 -7.17 9.14 1.00
N VAL A 84 -6.68 10.35 0.77
CA VAL A 84 -7.23 11.27 -0.23
C VAL A 84 -7.12 10.69 -1.64
N ALA A 85 -5.97 10.09 -1.98
CA ALA A 85 -5.76 9.43 -3.27
C ALA A 85 -6.58 8.14 -3.45
N SER A 86 -7.21 7.64 -2.38
CA SER A 86 -7.95 6.38 -2.33
C SER A 86 -9.45 6.62 -2.04
N GLN A 87 -10.07 7.68 -2.61
CA GLN A 87 -11.48 8.00 -2.40
C GLN A 87 -12.40 6.83 -2.78
N GLU A 88 -12.05 6.10 -3.84
CA GLU A 88 -12.58 4.78 -4.16
C GLU A 88 -11.49 3.76 -3.77
N LEU A 89 -11.66 3.09 -2.63
CA LEU A 89 -10.60 2.23 -2.10
C LEU A 89 -10.29 1.05 -3.04
N TRP A 90 -11.30 0.46 -3.68
CA TRP A 90 -11.09 -0.57 -4.71
C TRP A 90 -11.64 -0.13 -6.07
N THR A 91 -10.97 -0.55 -7.14
CA THR A 91 -11.30 -0.20 -8.53
C THR A 91 -12.03 -1.33 -9.25
N HIS A 92 -11.83 -2.57 -8.81
CA HIS A 92 -12.42 -3.77 -9.40
C HIS A 92 -12.85 -4.73 -8.31
N GLN A 93 -13.89 -5.52 -8.60
CA GLN A 93 -14.36 -6.56 -7.68
C GLN A 93 -14.98 -7.71 -8.45
N LYS A 94 -14.88 -8.92 -7.90
CA LYS A 94 -15.66 -10.09 -8.32
C LYS A 94 -16.77 -10.30 -7.30
N LEU A 95 -18.01 -10.42 -7.79
CA LEU A 95 -19.19 -10.66 -6.97
C LEU A 95 -19.76 -12.03 -7.24
N ARG A 96 -20.35 -12.64 -6.20
CA ARG A 96 -21.24 -13.80 -6.32
C ARG A 96 -22.60 -13.37 -6.90
N GLN A 97 -23.45 -14.34 -7.19
CA GLN A 97 -24.81 -14.07 -7.69
C GLN A 97 -25.69 -13.29 -6.69
N ASP A 98 -25.44 -13.45 -5.39
CA ASP A 98 -26.14 -12.75 -4.31
C ASP A 98 -25.59 -11.34 -4.04
N GLY A 99 -24.55 -10.92 -4.78
CA GLY A 99 -23.90 -9.63 -4.66
C GLY A 99 -22.79 -9.57 -3.61
N SER A 100 -22.52 -10.68 -2.90
CA SER A 100 -21.38 -10.71 -1.96
C SER A 100 -20.03 -10.73 -2.70
N VAL A 101 -19.01 -10.20 -2.05
CA VAL A 101 -17.66 -10.02 -2.65
C VAL A 101 -16.89 -11.35 -2.58
N VAL A 102 -16.26 -11.75 -3.68
CA VAL A 102 -15.24 -12.82 -3.72
C VAL A 102 -13.86 -12.23 -3.52
N TRP A 103 -13.55 -11.12 -4.19
CA TRP A 103 -12.34 -10.30 -3.97
C TRP A 103 -12.58 -8.87 -4.45
N ALA A 104 -11.84 -7.94 -3.88
CA ALA A 104 -11.80 -6.55 -4.29
C ALA A 104 -10.35 -6.08 -4.49
N ILE A 105 -10.09 -5.37 -5.58
CA ILE A 105 -8.75 -4.97 -6.03
C ILE A 105 -8.57 -3.47 -5.88
N MET A 106 -7.48 -3.09 -5.27
CA MET A 106 -6.99 -1.73 -5.15
C MET A 106 -5.86 -1.51 -6.16
N MET A 107 -6.22 -1.25 -7.41
CA MET A 107 -5.29 -0.99 -8.50
C MET A 107 -5.64 0.34 -9.16
N HIS A 108 -4.97 1.40 -8.72
CA HIS A 108 -5.05 2.72 -9.31
C HIS A 108 -3.79 2.94 -10.14
N ASP A 109 -3.88 3.70 -11.22
CA ASP A 109 -2.73 3.95 -12.14
C ASP A 109 -1.66 4.87 -11.51
N ASP A 110 -1.35 4.63 -10.23
CA ASP A 110 -0.40 5.41 -9.46
C ASP A 110 0.70 4.55 -8.79
N GLY A 111 0.60 3.22 -8.87
CA GLY A 111 1.59 2.29 -8.34
C GLY A 111 1.56 2.09 -6.83
N PHE A 112 0.49 2.52 -6.11
CA PHE A 112 0.33 2.38 -4.66
C PHE A 112 -0.74 1.36 -4.25
N GLY A 113 -1.09 0.42 -5.12
CA GLY A 113 -2.10 -0.58 -4.80
C GLY A 113 -1.79 -1.39 -3.54
N SER A 114 -0.55 -1.89 -3.41
CA SER A 114 -0.09 -2.60 -2.21
C SER A 114 -0.15 -1.72 -0.96
N SER A 115 0.23 -0.45 -1.06
CA SER A 115 0.23 0.48 0.08
C SER A 115 -1.19 0.82 0.56
N ARG A 116 -2.21 0.66 -0.28
CA ARG A 116 -3.62 0.84 0.14
C ARG A 116 -4.09 -0.20 1.15
N ILE A 117 -3.37 -1.31 1.32
CA ILE A 117 -3.60 -2.25 2.43
C ILE A 117 -3.49 -1.54 3.79
N LEU A 118 -2.68 -0.49 3.92
CA LEU A 118 -2.61 0.34 5.14
C LEU A 118 -3.96 0.98 5.51
N LEU A 119 -4.89 1.08 4.56
CA LEU A 119 -6.24 1.59 4.76
C LEU A 119 -7.28 0.48 4.96
N SER A 120 -6.87 -0.79 5.05
CA SER A 120 -7.79 -1.93 5.06
C SER A 120 -8.77 -1.92 6.23
N HIS A 121 -8.38 -1.34 7.39
CA HIS A 121 -9.28 -1.20 8.55
C HIS A 121 -10.58 -0.42 8.25
N TYR A 122 -10.59 0.45 7.24
CA TYR A 122 -11.85 1.07 6.78
C TYR A 122 -12.83 0.08 6.18
N LEU A 123 -12.37 -1.14 5.88
CA LEU A 123 -13.15 -2.20 5.26
C LEU A 123 -13.80 -3.15 6.28
N ASP A 124 -13.40 -3.11 7.56
CA ASP A 124 -13.88 -4.02 8.61
C ASP A 124 -15.40 -4.09 8.67
N LYS A 125 -16.06 -2.95 8.47
CA LYS A 125 -17.53 -2.86 8.44
C LYS A 125 -18.18 -3.60 7.26
N TYR A 126 -17.44 -3.84 6.18
CA TYR A 126 -17.93 -4.56 4.98
C TYR A 126 -17.62 -6.06 5.03
N PHE A 127 -16.69 -6.47 5.88
CA PHE A 127 -16.24 -7.85 6.03
C PHE A 127 -16.28 -8.28 7.51
N PRO A 128 -17.50 -8.43 8.09
CA PRO A 128 -17.65 -8.70 9.52
C PRO A 128 -17.05 -10.05 9.96
N ASP A 129 -16.96 -11.02 9.05
CA ASP A 129 -16.31 -12.31 9.28
C ASP A 129 -14.79 -12.28 9.06
N GLY A 130 -14.25 -11.07 8.79
CA GLY A 130 -12.85 -10.83 8.51
C GLY A 130 -12.46 -11.10 7.06
N TYR A 131 -11.22 -10.76 6.75
CA TYR A 131 -10.65 -10.87 5.40
C TYR A 131 -9.16 -11.17 5.46
N TYR A 132 -8.63 -11.60 4.34
CA TYR A 132 -7.20 -11.63 4.03
C TYR A 132 -6.85 -10.46 3.12
N VAL A 133 -5.57 -10.12 3.10
CA VAL A 133 -4.99 -9.17 2.15
C VAL A 133 -3.92 -9.85 1.31
N ALA A 134 -3.72 -9.39 0.08
CA ALA A 134 -2.65 -9.86 -0.79
C ALA A 134 -2.02 -8.70 -1.57
N ILE A 135 -0.73 -8.82 -1.87
CA ILE A 135 0.08 -7.82 -2.57
C ILE A 135 0.94 -8.50 -3.65
N PRO A 136 0.34 -9.04 -4.74
CA PRO A 136 1.10 -9.78 -5.75
C PRO A 136 2.08 -8.89 -6.51
N ASP A 137 1.76 -7.63 -6.71
CA ASP A 137 2.61 -6.59 -7.31
C ASP A 137 2.54 -5.31 -6.46
N ARG A 138 3.56 -4.49 -6.51
CA ARG A 138 3.59 -3.20 -5.79
C ARG A 138 2.38 -2.31 -6.14
N SER A 139 1.90 -2.38 -7.38
CA SER A 139 0.75 -1.59 -7.85
C SER A 139 -0.61 -2.22 -7.51
N ILE A 140 -0.65 -3.41 -6.91
CA ILE A 140 -1.86 -4.19 -6.68
C ILE A 140 -1.98 -4.56 -5.20
N GLY A 141 -3.06 -4.11 -4.58
CA GLY A 141 -3.54 -4.60 -3.29
C GLY A 141 -4.88 -5.32 -3.47
N ILE A 142 -5.13 -6.39 -2.72
CA ILE A 142 -6.34 -7.19 -2.86
C ILE A 142 -6.89 -7.49 -1.48
N ILE A 143 -8.22 -7.39 -1.35
CA ILE A 143 -8.99 -7.82 -0.19
C ILE A 143 -9.76 -9.09 -0.56
N ILE A 144 -9.71 -10.10 0.29
CA ILE A 144 -10.29 -11.42 0.05
C ILE A 144 -11.05 -11.84 1.32
N PRO A 145 -12.39 -11.88 1.30
CA PRO A 145 -13.20 -12.33 2.45
C PRO A 145 -12.78 -13.72 2.94
N ARG A 146 -12.95 -13.99 4.24
CA ARG A 146 -12.62 -15.30 4.82
C ARG A 146 -13.64 -16.39 4.52
N ASP A 147 -14.85 -16.00 4.09
CA ASP A 147 -15.99 -16.91 3.84
C ASP A 147 -16.00 -17.54 2.44
N LEU A 148 -14.87 -17.59 1.76
CA LEU A 148 -14.74 -18.19 0.45
C LEU A 148 -14.98 -19.72 0.50
N SER A 149 -15.70 -20.25 -0.49
CA SER A 149 -15.72 -21.68 -0.76
C SER A 149 -14.34 -22.18 -1.21
N LEU A 150 -14.10 -23.49 -1.12
CA LEU A 150 -12.83 -24.08 -1.57
C LEU A 150 -12.53 -23.78 -3.04
N GLY A 151 -13.56 -23.77 -3.91
CA GLY A 151 -13.40 -23.43 -5.33
C GLY A 151 -13.00 -21.97 -5.54
N GLU A 152 -13.67 -21.03 -4.85
CA GLU A 152 -13.35 -19.61 -4.92
C GLU A 152 -11.95 -19.32 -4.38
N MET A 153 -11.55 -20.00 -3.30
CA MET A 153 -10.21 -19.87 -2.75
C MET A 153 -9.15 -20.35 -3.75
N GLN A 154 -9.35 -21.48 -4.42
CA GLN A 154 -8.44 -21.98 -5.43
C GLN A 154 -8.32 -21.01 -6.62
N GLU A 155 -9.46 -20.56 -7.16
CA GLU A 155 -9.47 -19.57 -8.25
C GLU A 155 -8.74 -18.27 -7.84
N THR A 156 -8.91 -17.84 -6.60
CA THR A 156 -8.23 -16.64 -6.06
C THR A 156 -6.73 -16.87 -5.96
N GLN A 157 -6.30 -18.04 -5.48
CA GLN A 157 -4.89 -18.38 -5.40
C GLN A 157 -4.24 -18.44 -6.79
N ASP A 158 -4.89 -19.07 -7.77
CA ASP A 158 -4.42 -19.13 -9.15
C ASP A 158 -4.26 -17.72 -9.75
N LEU A 159 -5.19 -16.82 -9.43
CA LEU A 159 -5.14 -15.41 -9.86
C LEU A 159 -3.94 -14.68 -9.24
N LEU A 160 -3.70 -14.85 -7.93
CA LEU A 160 -2.57 -14.22 -7.22
C LEU A 160 -1.23 -14.69 -7.80
N GLU A 161 -1.07 -15.99 -8.03
CA GLU A 161 0.13 -16.57 -8.64
C GLU A 161 0.36 -16.03 -10.05
N SER A 162 -0.69 -15.97 -10.87
CA SER A 162 -0.61 -15.41 -12.23
C SER A 162 -0.19 -13.94 -12.23
N TRP A 163 -0.70 -13.14 -11.30
CA TRP A 163 -0.30 -11.74 -11.20
C TRP A 163 1.12 -11.57 -10.66
N TYR A 164 1.53 -12.39 -9.70
CA TYR A 164 2.89 -12.38 -9.18
C TYR A 164 3.89 -12.75 -10.27
N ASP A 165 3.61 -13.79 -11.06
CA ASP A 165 4.50 -14.27 -12.13
C ASP A 165 4.66 -13.27 -13.27
N THR A 166 3.65 -12.44 -13.52
CA THR A 166 3.66 -11.42 -14.59
C THR A 166 3.96 -10.01 -14.07
N ALA A 167 4.19 -9.86 -12.76
CA ALA A 167 4.38 -8.59 -12.11
C ALA A 167 5.64 -7.85 -12.60
N SER A 168 5.52 -6.55 -12.78
CA SER A 168 6.68 -5.68 -13.05
C SER A 168 7.50 -5.36 -11.79
N ALA A 169 6.86 -5.40 -10.63
CA ALA A 169 7.45 -5.22 -9.32
C ALA A 169 6.85 -6.25 -8.33
N PRO A 170 7.24 -7.55 -8.48
CA PRO A 170 6.64 -8.63 -7.70
C PRO A 170 6.87 -8.45 -6.20
N MET A 171 5.84 -8.72 -5.41
CA MET A 171 5.86 -8.64 -3.95
C MET A 171 5.63 -10.02 -3.33
N SER A 172 4.41 -10.57 -3.36
CA SER A 172 4.09 -11.89 -2.84
C SER A 172 2.83 -12.51 -3.46
N PRO A 173 2.83 -13.81 -3.76
CA PRO A 173 1.63 -14.53 -4.16
C PRO A 173 0.78 -15.01 -2.96
N HIS A 174 1.18 -14.72 -1.72
CA HIS A 174 0.55 -15.26 -0.51
C HIS A 174 -0.55 -14.36 0.04
N LEU A 175 -1.44 -14.98 0.82
CA LEU A 175 -2.44 -14.32 1.64
C LEU A 175 -1.83 -13.98 3.00
N PHE A 176 -2.17 -12.79 3.51
CA PHE A 176 -1.77 -12.29 4.82
C PHE A 176 -2.98 -11.91 5.65
N ALA A 177 -2.87 -11.99 6.96
CA ALA A 177 -3.79 -11.25 7.82
C ALA A 177 -3.51 -9.74 7.67
N PRO A 178 -4.52 -8.86 7.78
CA PRO A 178 -4.29 -7.42 7.70
C PRO A 178 -3.19 -6.95 8.67
N ASP A 179 -3.20 -7.47 9.90
CA ASP A 179 -2.23 -7.11 10.95
C ASP A 179 -0.78 -7.50 10.63
N ASP A 180 -0.55 -8.40 9.67
CA ASP A 180 0.80 -8.75 9.22
C ASP A 180 1.47 -7.61 8.43
N LEU A 181 0.67 -6.76 7.78
CA LEU A 181 1.13 -5.70 6.87
C LEU A 181 0.76 -4.29 7.33
N VAL A 182 -0.08 -4.13 8.36
CA VAL A 182 -0.51 -2.81 8.85
C VAL A 182 0.08 -2.55 10.24
N PRO A 183 0.98 -1.58 10.40
CA PRO A 183 1.49 -1.18 11.71
C PRO A 183 0.36 -0.59 12.56
N GLU A 184 0.43 -0.80 13.90
CA GLU A 184 -0.62 -0.35 14.83
C GLU A 184 -0.93 1.15 14.73
N GLN A 185 0.07 2.00 14.48
CA GLN A 185 -0.14 3.44 14.33
C GLN A 185 -0.97 3.81 13.08
N TYR A 186 -1.12 2.92 12.12
CA TYR A 186 -1.99 3.10 10.96
C TYR A 186 -3.41 2.58 11.18
N LEU A 187 -3.70 1.97 12.33
CA LEU A 187 -5.05 1.61 12.76
C LEU A 187 -5.75 2.87 13.30
N TRP A 188 -6.17 3.73 12.40
CA TRP A 188 -6.73 5.04 12.69
C TRP A 188 -8.17 4.92 13.17
N ASN A 189 -8.46 5.49 14.34
CA ASN A 189 -9.81 5.70 14.84
C ASN A 189 -10.52 6.88 14.14
#